data_ab227b6a5864b92d3b36ed6b4a026a25
#
_entry.id   ab227b6a5864b92d3b36ed6b4a026a25
#
_cell.length_a   1.000
_cell.length_b   1.000
_cell.length_c   1.000
_cell.angle_alpha   90.00
_cell.angle_beta   90.00
_cell.angle_gamma   90.00
#
_symmetry.space_group_name_H-M   'P 1'
#
loop_
_entity.id
_entity.type
_entity.pdbx_description
1 polymer ?
#
loop_
_entity_poly.entity_id
_entity_poly.type
_entity_poly.pdbx_seq_one_letter_code
_entity_poly.pdbx_strand_id
1 'polypeptide(L)'
;KKVRKNLKSSYFYNLFTNFFGKYKKSYSENFGEDLFVDFFFKEFKKGSYVDVGCNLPKTSSLTYLLYKKGWSGINIDISKRAIDLNKVIRKRDINLNISIGKEEKIIDSFIFYDNCSMNTVDKKFKEYTRKSVNKDPEVVKIEQLKLDSVLRKYNMNKINYLNIDVEGNELNTLNGFSLNKYNPDLVSIEIHDKT
;
A
#
# COMPACT_ATOMS: atom_id res chain seq x y z
N LYS A 1 -16.73 22.32 -8.17
CA LYS A 1 -15.59 21.67 -7.48
C LYS A 1 -16.03 20.64 -6.41
N LYS A 2 -17.06 20.95 -5.58
CA LYS A 2 -17.54 20.06 -4.49
C LYS A 2 -18.15 18.74 -5.01
N VAL A 3 -18.91 18.77 -6.11
CA VAL A 3 -19.52 17.57 -6.73
C VAL A 3 -18.44 16.61 -7.28
N ARG A 4 -17.39 17.12 -7.92
CA ARG A 4 -16.27 16.29 -8.41
C ARG A 4 -15.48 15.63 -7.27
N LYS A 5 -15.35 16.29 -6.11
CA LYS A 5 -14.67 15.72 -4.93
C LYS A 5 -15.46 14.56 -4.34
N ASN A 6 -16.79 14.68 -4.27
CA ASN A 6 -17.67 13.63 -3.78
C ASN A 6 -17.73 12.42 -4.73
N LEU A 7 -17.64 12.62 -6.05
CA LEU A 7 -17.60 11.53 -7.02
C LEU A 7 -16.32 10.71 -6.91
N LYS A 8 -15.17 11.37 -6.74
CA LYS A 8 -13.87 10.69 -6.58
C LYS A 8 -13.79 9.84 -5.31
N SER A 9 -14.56 10.17 -4.28
CA SER A 9 -14.67 9.37 -3.05
C SER A 9 -15.68 8.22 -3.13
N SER A 10 -16.49 8.13 -4.20
CA SER A 10 -17.46 7.05 -4.38
C SER A 10 -16.77 5.72 -4.68
N TYR A 11 -17.24 4.65 -4.00
CA TYR A 11 -16.75 3.28 -4.26
C TYR A 11 -16.91 2.87 -5.74
N PHE A 12 -18.08 3.12 -6.31
CA PHE A 12 -18.36 2.79 -7.71
C PHE A 12 -17.50 3.58 -8.70
N TYR A 13 -17.22 4.85 -8.43
CA TYR A 13 -16.30 5.64 -9.25
C TYR A 13 -14.88 5.05 -9.21
N ASN A 14 -14.38 4.71 -8.03
CA ASN A 14 -13.06 4.11 -7.89
C ASN A 14 -13.00 2.70 -8.50
N LEU A 15 -14.04 1.90 -8.32
CA LEU A 15 -14.13 0.59 -8.98
C LEU A 15 -14.10 0.75 -10.50
N PHE A 16 -14.90 1.65 -11.06
CA PHE A 16 -14.97 1.90 -12.50
C PHE A 16 -13.63 2.41 -13.06
N THR A 17 -13.02 3.42 -12.43
CA THR A 17 -11.76 3.99 -12.90
C THR A 17 -10.60 3.00 -12.78
N ASN A 18 -10.58 2.17 -11.73
CA ASN A 18 -9.56 1.14 -11.56
C ASN A 18 -9.82 -0.11 -12.41
N PHE A 19 -11.04 -0.36 -12.85
CA PHE A 19 -11.34 -1.48 -13.77
C PHE A 19 -11.13 -1.10 -15.23
N PHE A 20 -11.63 0.06 -15.65
CA PHE A 20 -11.66 0.52 -17.05
C PHE A 20 -10.72 1.67 -17.37
N GLY A 21 -10.05 2.25 -16.36
CA GLY A 21 -9.15 3.39 -16.56
C GLY A 21 -8.04 3.07 -17.56
N LYS A 22 -7.86 3.95 -18.54
CA LYS A 22 -6.78 3.87 -19.53
C LYS A 22 -5.54 4.55 -18.96
N TYR A 23 -4.61 3.75 -18.43
CA TYR A 23 -3.29 4.23 -18.05
C TYR A 23 -2.33 4.03 -19.21
N LYS A 24 -1.48 5.01 -19.49
CA LYS A 24 -0.61 4.99 -20.69
C LYS A 24 0.58 4.04 -20.49
N LYS A 25 1.54 4.43 -19.67
CA LYS A 25 2.78 3.69 -19.45
C LYS A 25 3.02 3.40 -17.95
N SER A 26 2.71 4.35 -17.08
CA SER A 26 2.92 4.32 -15.64
C SER A 26 1.60 4.34 -14.88
N TYR A 27 1.58 3.70 -13.73
CA TYR A 27 0.50 3.71 -12.74
C TYR A 27 0.86 4.52 -11.51
N SER A 28 2.14 4.82 -11.28
CA SER A 28 2.60 5.79 -10.29
C SER A 28 2.14 7.20 -10.67
N GLU A 29 1.72 7.98 -9.67
CA GLU A 29 1.14 9.32 -9.91
C GLU A 29 2.21 10.40 -10.09
N ASN A 30 3.42 10.20 -9.56
CA ASN A 30 4.41 11.26 -9.44
C ASN A 30 5.53 11.15 -10.50
N PHE A 31 6.47 10.22 -10.31
CA PHE A 31 7.72 10.24 -11.08
C PHE A 31 7.94 8.99 -11.94
N GLY A 32 6.95 8.07 -12.00
CA GLY A 32 7.07 6.84 -12.78
C GLY A 32 7.94 5.79 -12.10
N GLU A 33 7.94 5.74 -10.78
CA GLU A 33 8.70 4.78 -9.98
C GLU A 33 8.36 3.35 -10.33
N ASP A 34 7.11 3.07 -10.69
CA ASP A 34 6.68 1.77 -11.19
C ASP A 34 7.39 1.35 -12.47
N LEU A 35 7.78 2.30 -13.33
CA LEU A 35 8.59 2.01 -14.52
C LEU A 35 10.03 1.63 -14.14
N PHE A 36 10.59 2.25 -13.10
CA PHE A 36 11.89 1.85 -12.58
C PHE A 36 11.86 0.42 -12.03
N VAL A 37 10.85 0.10 -11.22
CA VAL A 37 10.62 -1.25 -10.69
C VAL A 37 10.44 -2.26 -11.82
N ASP A 38 9.63 -1.91 -12.83
CA ASP A 38 9.40 -2.73 -14.03
C ASP A 38 10.67 -2.97 -14.83
N PHE A 39 11.52 -1.96 -14.97
CA PHE A 39 12.81 -2.05 -15.63
C PHE A 39 13.82 -2.89 -14.84
N PHE A 40 13.88 -2.73 -13.50
CA PHE A 40 14.74 -3.53 -12.65
C PHE A 40 14.46 -5.02 -12.80
N PHE A 41 13.18 -5.40 -12.87
CA PHE A 41 12.75 -6.79 -13.01
C PHE A 41 12.46 -7.21 -14.44
N LYS A 42 13.00 -6.54 -15.45
CA LYS A 42 12.69 -6.82 -16.87
C LYS A 42 13.02 -8.25 -17.30
N GLU A 43 14.07 -8.84 -16.73
CA GLU A 43 14.52 -10.20 -17.04
C GLU A 43 13.79 -11.29 -16.21
N PHE A 44 13.00 -10.89 -15.21
CA PHE A 44 12.28 -11.80 -14.35
C PHE A 44 10.92 -12.16 -14.97
N LYS A 45 10.77 -13.41 -15.40
CA LYS A 45 9.50 -13.89 -15.95
C LYS A 45 8.37 -13.96 -14.92
N LYS A 46 8.70 -14.28 -13.68
CA LYS A 46 7.79 -14.37 -12.53
C LYS A 46 8.52 -13.97 -11.27
N GLY A 47 7.79 -13.49 -10.28
CA GLY A 47 8.32 -13.16 -8.97
C GLY A 47 7.21 -12.87 -7.98
N SER A 48 7.61 -12.49 -6.78
CA SER A 48 6.71 -12.15 -5.68
C SER A 48 7.04 -10.77 -5.14
N TYR A 49 6.02 -10.06 -4.69
CA TYR A 49 6.16 -8.77 -4.03
C TYR A 49 5.34 -8.69 -2.75
N VAL A 50 5.75 -7.76 -1.90
CA VAL A 50 4.97 -7.29 -0.75
C VAL A 50 4.82 -5.79 -0.87
N ASP A 51 3.60 -5.30 -0.77
CA ASP A 51 3.22 -3.90 -0.95
C ASP A 51 2.53 -3.44 0.34
N VAL A 52 3.28 -2.77 1.22
CA VAL A 52 2.80 -2.27 2.51
C VAL A 52 2.45 -0.80 2.35
N GLY A 53 1.16 -0.47 2.49
CA GLY A 53 0.59 0.81 2.08
C GLY A 53 0.16 0.79 0.60
N CYS A 54 -0.38 -0.34 0.14
CA CYS A 54 -0.65 -0.58 -1.28
C CYS A 54 -1.69 0.35 -1.92
N ASN A 55 -2.50 1.04 -1.12
CA ASN A 55 -3.55 1.94 -1.57
C ASN A 55 -4.44 1.31 -2.67
N LEU A 56 -4.74 2.04 -3.73
CA LEU A 56 -5.62 1.61 -4.80
C LEU A 56 -4.94 0.58 -5.74
N PRO A 57 -5.70 -0.37 -6.29
CA PRO A 57 -5.14 -1.51 -7.03
C PRO A 57 -4.37 -1.16 -8.32
N LYS A 58 -4.57 0.03 -8.87
CA LYS A 58 -3.90 0.52 -10.09
C LYS A 58 -3.34 1.92 -9.90
N THR A 59 -4.17 2.87 -9.48
CA THR A 59 -3.77 4.26 -9.29
C THR A 59 -2.77 4.33 -8.15
N SER A 60 -1.65 5.00 -8.35
CA SER A 60 -0.52 5.13 -7.41
C SER A 60 0.13 3.78 -7.03
N SER A 61 -0.01 2.74 -7.85
CA SER A 61 0.53 1.42 -7.53
C SER A 61 1.91 1.20 -8.13
N LEU A 62 2.89 0.90 -7.29
CA LEU A 62 4.25 0.52 -7.72
C LEU A 62 4.35 -0.95 -8.15
N THR A 63 3.37 -1.78 -7.80
CA THR A 63 3.38 -3.23 -8.05
C THR A 63 2.46 -3.68 -9.18
N TYR A 64 1.60 -2.79 -9.72
CA TYR A 64 0.61 -3.21 -10.71
C TYR A 64 1.23 -3.64 -12.05
N LEU A 65 2.34 -3.05 -12.49
CA LEU A 65 3.06 -3.51 -13.69
C LEU A 65 3.58 -4.94 -13.53
N LEU A 66 4.13 -5.27 -12.36
CA LEU A 66 4.55 -6.64 -12.04
C LEU A 66 3.34 -7.61 -12.02
N TYR A 67 2.23 -7.20 -11.41
CA TYR A 67 0.98 -7.98 -11.45
C TYR A 67 0.53 -8.26 -12.89
N LYS A 68 0.58 -7.28 -13.78
CA LYS A 68 0.26 -7.47 -15.21
C LYS A 68 1.17 -8.49 -15.89
N LYS A 69 2.43 -8.57 -15.50
CA LYS A 69 3.41 -9.58 -15.98
C LYS A 69 3.20 -10.97 -15.39
N GLY A 70 2.19 -11.18 -14.55
CA GLY A 70 1.86 -12.49 -13.97
C GLY A 70 2.48 -12.74 -12.60
N TRP A 71 3.11 -11.74 -11.98
CA TRP A 71 3.55 -11.81 -10.59
C TRP A 71 2.35 -11.86 -9.65
N SER A 72 2.59 -12.30 -8.41
CA SER A 72 1.62 -12.24 -7.32
C SER A 72 2.31 -11.82 -6.04
N GLY A 73 1.54 -11.30 -5.10
CA GLY A 73 2.11 -10.82 -3.86
C GLY A 73 1.10 -10.67 -2.73
N ILE A 74 1.53 -9.92 -1.72
CA ILE A 74 0.70 -9.52 -0.59
C ILE A 74 0.55 -8.02 -0.63
N ASN A 75 -0.69 -7.53 -0.74
CA ASN A 75 -1.04 -6.12 -0.61
C ASN A 75 -1.60 -5.88 0.79
N ILE A 76 -1.09 -4.89 1.48
CA ILE A 76 -1.43 -4.56 2.86
C ILE A 76 -1.79 -3.08 2.93
N ASP A 77 -2.93 -2.76 3.55
CA ASP A 77 -3.35 -1.38 3.77
C ASP A 77 -4.31 -1.26 4.96
N ILE A 78 -4.26 -0.13 5.66
CA ILE A 78 -5.19 0.20 6.75
C ILE A 78 -6.57 0.63 6.23
N SER A 79 -6.67 1.08 4.99
CA SER A 79 -7.93 1.40 4.34
C SER A 79 -8.66 0.13 3.92
N LYS A 80 -9.73 -0.19 4.64
CA LYS A 80 -10.61 -1.31 4.27
C LYS A 80 -11.10 -1.20 2.83
N ARG A 81 -11.40 0.01 2.39
CA ARG A 81 -11.89 0.26 1.02
C ARG A 81 -10.84 -0.02 -0.04
N ALA A 82 -9.60 0.40 0.19
CA ALA A 82 -8.50 0.09 -0.73
C ALA A 82 -8.34 -1.43 -0.87
N ILE A 83 -8.38 -2.15 0.24
CA ILE A 83 -8.28 -3.62 0.25
C ILE A 83 -9.47 -4.30 -0.43
N ASP A 84 -10.69 -3.82 -0.22
CA ASP A 84 -11.87 -4.39 -0.91
C ASP A 84 -11.78 -4.21 -2.44
N LEU A 85 -11.25 -3.07 -2.92
CA LEU A 85 -10.96 -2.87 -4.35
C LEU A 85 -9.82 -3.78 -4.85
N ASN A 86 -8.76 -3.96 -4.05
CA ASN A 86 -7.68 -4.88 -4.37
C ASN A 86 -8.19 -6.31 -4.51
N LYS A 87 -9.06 -6.79 -3.62
CA LYS A 87 -9.69 -8.12 -3.72
C LYS A 87 -10.45 -8.34 -5.04
N VAL A 88 -11.06 -7.29 -5.57
CA VAL A 88 -11.82 -7.37 -6.84
C VAL A 88 -10.89 -7.36 -8.06
N ILE A 89 -9.84 -6.55 -8.04
CA ILE A 89 -8.99 -6.28 -9.21
C ILE A 89 -7.71 -7.11 -9.19
N ARG A 90 -7.12 -7.30 -8.01
CA ARG A 90 -5.86 -8.01 -7.76
C ARG A 90 -6.13 -9.43 -7.22
N LYS A 91 -6.91 -10.22 -7.94
CA LYS A 91 -7.44 -11.52 -7.49
C LYS A 91 -6.38 -12.60 -7.22
N ARG A 92 -5.19 -12.49 -7.83
CA ARG A 92 -4.08 -13.41 -7.57
C ARG A 92 -3.31 -13.08 -6.31
N ASP A 93 -3.53 -11.86 -5.78
CA ASP A 93 -2.83 -11.38 -4.60
C ASP A 93 -3.59 -11.71 -3.32
N ILE A 94 -2.84 -11.80 -2.25
CA ILE A 94 -3.37 -11.80 -0.89
C ILE A 94 -3.57 -10.34 -0.51
N ASN A 95 -4.78 -9.96 -0.10
CA ASN A 95 -5.13 -8.57 0.17
C ASN A 95 -5.60 -8.44 1.62
N LEU A 96 -4.84 -7.75 2.47
CA LEU A 96 -4.97 -7.73 3.92
C LEU A 96 -5.28 -6.32 4.43
N ASN A 97 -6.37 -6.17 5.17
CA ASN A 97 -6.68 -4.94 5.89
C ASN A 97 -6.12 -5.00 7.30
N ILE A 98 -4.83 -4.70 7.42
CA ILE A 98 -4.06 -4.68 8.66
C ILE A 98 -3.02 -3.57 8.60
N SER A 99 -2.41 -3.25 9.75
CA SER A 99 -1.18 -2.47 9.84
C SER A 99 0.03 -3.40 10.01
N ILE A 100 1.21 -2.94 9.61
CA ILE A 100 2.47 -3.61 9.91
C ILE A 100 3.28 -2.78 10.92
N GLY A 101 3.93 -3.46 11.86
CA GLY A 101 4.79 -2.82 12.85
C GLY A 101 5.61 -3.83 13.65
N LYS A 102 6.38 -3.35 14.61
CA LYS A 102 7.29 -4.17 15.43
C LYS A 102 6.59 -5.06 16.46
N GLU A 103 5.33 -4.79 16.77
CA GLU A 103 4.54 -5.50 17.80
C GLU A 103 3.19 -5.93 17.23
N GLU A 104 2.68 -7.05 17.70
CA GLU A 104 1.37 -7.56 17.33
C GLU A 104 0.33 -7.13 18.38
N LYS A 105 -0.59 -6.25 17.98
CA LYS A 105 -1.61 -5.67 18.86
C LYS A 105 -2.71 -4.95 18.06
N ILE A 106 -3.79 -4.62 18.73
CA ILE A 106 -4.79 -3.70 18.17
C ILE A 106 -4.32 -2.26 18.42
N ILE A 107 -4.32 -1.45 17.38
CA ILE A 107 -3.92 -0.04 17.43
C ILE A 107 -5.00 0.87 16.85
N ASP A 108 -4.84 2.17 17.03
CA ASP A 108 -5.63 3.19 16.36
C ASP A 108 -5.06 3.48 14.98
N SER A 109 -5.92 3.51 13.97
CA SER A 109 -5.63 4.07 12.65
C SER A 109 -6.45 5.34 12.44
N PHE A 110 -5.90 6.29 11.71
CA PHE A 110 -6.46 7.61 11.46
C PHE A 110 -6.87 7.72 9.99
N ILE A 111 -8.17 7.63 9.73
CA ILE A 111 -8.75 7.60 8.40
C ILE A 111 -9.37 8.96 8.06
N PHE A 112 -8.72 9.71 7.20
CA PHE A 112 -9.21 11.03 6.77
C PHE A 112 -10.27 10.93 5.68
N TYR A 113 -10.05 10.04 4.72
CA TYR A 113 -10.98 9.69 3.65
C TYR A 113 -10.76 8.23 3.26
N ASP A 114 -11.78 7.58 2.76
CA ASP A 114 -11.76 6.17 2.35
C ASP A 114 -10.67 5.79 1.35
N ASN A 115 -10.22 6.72 0.52
CA ASN A 115 -9.19 6.54 -0.50
C ASN A 115 -8.13 7.66 -0.44
N CYS A 116 -7.79 8.06 0.78
CA CYS A 116 -6.71 9.02 1.03
C CYS A 116 -5.39 8.26 1.17
N SER A 117 -4.41 8.62 0.36
CA SER A 117 -3.04 8.12 0.52
C SER A 117 -2.42 8.52 1.86
N MET A 118 -2.88 9.59 2.47
CA MET A 118 -2.38 10.14 3.73
C MET A 118 -3.05 9.55 4.98
N ASN A 119 -3.78 8.42 4.88
CA ASN A 119 -4.26 7.68 6.05
C ASN A 119 -3.06 7.05 6.78
N THR A 120 -3.03 7.11 8.12
CA THR A 120 -1.84 6.73 8.87
C THR A 120 -2.19 6.08 10.21
N VAL A 121 -1.22 5.41 10.81
CA VAL A 121 -1.23 5.00 12.22
C VAL A 121 -0.28 5.84 13.07
N ASP A 122 0.54 6.68 12.45
CA ASP A 122 1.46 7.56 13.14
C ASP A 122 0.77 8.82 13.66
N LYS A 123 1.01 9.16 14.93
CA LYS A 123 0.36 10.31 15.59
C LYS A 123 0.89 11.65 15.10
N LYS A 124 2.17 11.73 14.73
CA LYS A 124 2.76 12.98 14.23
C LYS A 124 2.30 13.24 12.81
N PHE A 125 2.34 12.21 11.95
CA PHE A 125 1.85 12.30 10.60
C PHE A 125 0.33 12.61 10.55
N LYS A 126 -0.46 12.06 11.49
CA LYS A 126 -1.87 12.43 11.67
C LYS A 126 -2.04 13.94 11.84
N GLU A 127 -1.23 14.59 12.70
CA GLU A 127 -1.35 16.04 12.92
C GLU A 127 -0.94 16.85 11.68
N TYR A 128 0.07 16.39 10.94
CA TYR A 128 0.44 16.97 9.65
C TYR A 128 -0.72 16.87 8.65
N THR A 129 -1.28 15.67 8.47
CA THR A 129 -2.39 15.46 7.55
C THR A 129 -3.63 16.25 7.96
N ARG A 130 -3.96 16.28 9.25
CA ARG A 130 -5.09 17.04 9.79
C ARG A 130 -5.03 18.54 9.39
N LYS A 131 -3.84 19.13 9.50
CA LYS A 131 -3.60 20.51 9.07
C LYS A 131 -3.71 20.69 7.54
N SER A 132 -3.14 19.74 6.78
CA SER A 132 -3.12 19.81 5.31
C SER A 132 -4.51 19.67 4.69
N VAL A 133 -5.34 18.77 5.22
CA VAL A 133 -6.70 18.53 4.67
C VAL A 133 -7.79 19.29 5.40
N ASN A 134 -7.46 19.99 6.49
CA ASN A 134 -8.38 20.72 7.36
C ASN A 134 -9.60 19.87 7.78
N LYS A 135 -9.32 18.67 8.27
CA LYS A 135 -10.34 17.70 8.68
C LYS A 135 -9.78 16.80 9.77
N ASP A 136 -10.60 16.48 10.77
CA ASP A 136 -10.27 15.45 11.75
C ASP A 136 -10.48 14.06 11.16
N PRO A 137 -9.60 13.09 11.44
CA PRO A 137 -9.76 11.72 10.99
C PRO A 137 -10.81 10.97 11.81
N GLU A 138 -11.42 9.98 11.17
CA GLU A 138 -12.08 8.90 11.90
C GLU A 138 -11.00 8.01 12.54
N VAL A 139 -11.21 7.62 13.81
CA VAL A 139 -10.32 6.69 14.52
C VAL A 139 -10.92 5.30 14.43
N VAL A 140 -10.19 4.40 13.76
CA VAL A 140 -10.62 3.02 13.56
C VAL A 140 -9.60 2.07 14.19
N LYS A 141 -10.07 1.10 14.99
CA LYS A 141 -9.21 0.05 15.51
C LYS A 141 -8.79 -0.92 14.42
N ILE A 142 -7.49 -1.20 14.33
CA ILE A 142 -6.94 -2.11 13.35
C ILE A 142 -5.95 -3.08 13.99
N GLU A 143 -5.88 -4.29 13.47
CA GLU A 143 -4.86 -5.26 13.86
C GLU A 143 -3.50 -4.86 13.28
N GLN A 144 -2.49 -4.76 14.12
CA GLN A 144 -1.11 -4.62 13.73
C GLN A 144 -0.39 -5.95 13.89
N LEU A 145 0.31 -6.39 12.86
CA LEU A 145 1.12 -7.59 12.87
C LEU A 145 2.59 -7.27 12.49
N LYS A 146 3.49 -8.21 12.81
CA LYS A 146 4.83 -8.19 12.23
C LYS A 146 4.78 -8.68 10.79
N LEU A 147 5.56 -8.07 9.91
CA LEU A 147 5.62 -8.53 8.52
C LEU A 147 6.11 -9.99 8.45
N ASP A 148 7.07 -10.37 9.30
CA ASP A 148 7.53 -11.75 9.42
C ASP A 148 6.41 -12.75 9.73
N SER A 149 5.46 -12.38 10.57
CA SER A 149 4.32 -13.24 10.94
C SER A 149 3.34 -13.39 9.78
N VAL A 150 3.10 -12.30 9.04
CA VAL A 150 2.29 -12.33 7.82
C VAL A 150 2.93 -13.24 6.78
N LEU A 151 4.22 -13.09 6.52
CA LEU A 151 4.94 -13.90 5.54
C LEU A 151 4.93 -15.39 5.90
N ARG A 152 5.13 -15.74 7.17
CA ARG A 152 5.00 -17.13 7.65
C ARG A 152 3.59 -17.67 7.46
N LYS A 153 2.57 -16.92 7.85
CA LYS A 153 1.15 -17.31 7.72
C LYS A 153 0.76 -17.67 6.30
N TYR A 154 1.29 -16.94 5.32
CA TYR A 154 0.99 -17.16 3.91
C TYR A 154 2.06 -17.94 3.15
N ASN A 155 3.02 -18.57 3.86
CA ASN A 155 4.09 -19.39 3.28
C ASN A 155 4.92 -18.65 2.22
N MET A 156 5.09 -17.32 2.36
CA MET A 156 5.91 -16.52 1.46
C MET A 156 7.36 -16.53 1.93
N ASN A 157 8.15 -17.47 1.41
CA ASN A 157 9.54 -17.66 1.81
C ASN A 157 10.54 -16.79 1.02
N LYS A 158 10.13 -16.25 -0.11
CA LYS A 158 10.93 -15.35 -0.94
C LYS A 158 10.12 -14.13 -1.33
N ILE A 159 10.75 -12.97 -1.26
CA ILE A 159 10.23 -11.69 -1.74
C ILE A 159 11.25 -11.17 -2.76
N ASN A 160 10.81 -10.85 -3.98
CA ASN A 160 11.69 -10.17 -4.92
C ASN A 160 11.61 -8.65 -4.74
N TYR A 161 10.41 -8.12 -4.51
CA TYR A 161 10.20 -6.70 -4.32
C TYR A 161 9.41 -6.41 -3.04
N LEU A 162 9.93 -5.53 -2.19
CA LEU A 162 9.26 -4.99 -1.01
C LEU A 162 9.06 -3.49 -1.19
N ASN A 163 7.81 -3.05 -1.17
CA ASN A 163 7.44 -1.64 -1.07
C ASN A 163 6.90 -1.31 0.33
N ILE A 164 7.33 -0.19 0.90
CA ILE A 164 6.84 0.34 2.19
C ILE A 164 6.54 1.82 2.01
N ASP A 165 5.25 2.16 2.09
CA ASP A 165 4.72 3.51 1.97
C ASP A 165 3.52 3.62 2.93
N VAL A 166 3.78 3.96 4.19
CA VAL A 166 2.82 3.86 5.30
C VAL A 166 2.67 5.15 6.11
N GLU A 167 3.09 6.27 5.45
CA GLU A 167 2.77 7.60 5.93
C GLU A 167 3.22 7.87 7.38
N GLY A 168 4.55 7.70 7.61
CA GLY A 168 5.21 7.98 8.88
C GLY A 168 5.47 6.75 9.77
N ASN A 169 5.04 5.56 9.37
CA ASN A 169 5.23 4.32 10.14
C ASN A 169 6.31 3.38 9.58
N GLU A 170 7.13 3.85 8.64
CA GLU A 170 8.11 3.04 7.87
C GLU A 170 9.12 2.35 8.78
N LEU A 171 9.72 3.09 9.72
CA LEU A 171 10.70 2.54 10.66
C LEU A 171 10.08 1.45 11.56
N ASN A 172 8.85 1.66 12.03
CA ASN A 172 8.15 0.67 12.84
C ASN A 172 7.81 -0.58 12.01
N THR A 173 7.47 -0.42 10.73
CA THR A 173 7.24 -1.51 9.77
C THR A 173 8.53 -2.31 9.56
N LEU A 174 9.66 -1.65 9.31
CA LEU A 174 10.97 -2.29 9.15
C LEU A 174 11.40 -3.07 10.40
N ASN A 175 11.11 -2.56 11.59
CA ASN A 175 11.41 -3.25 12.85
C ASN A 175 10.57 -4.52 13.06
N GLY A 176 9.52 -4.72 12.29
CA GLY A 176 8.71 -5.96 12.24
C GLY A 176 9.13 -6.94 11.14
N PHE A 177 10.25 -6.67 10.44
CA PHE A 177 10.70 -7.43 9.28
C PHE A 177 12.15 -7.88 9.37
N SER A 178 12.41 -9.13 9.11
CA SER A 178 13.75 -9.72 9.09
C SER A 178 14.37 -9.63 7.70
N LEU A 179 14.95 -8.46 7.36
CA LEU A 179 15.54 -8.18 6.06
C LEU A 179 16.53 -9.27 5.61
N ASN A 180 17.45 -9.67 6.49
CA ASN A 180 18.47 -10.68 6.18
C ASN A 180 17.88 -12.07 5.90
N LYS A 181 16.73 -12.40 6.48
CA LYS A 181 16.06 -13.69 6.30
C LYS A 181 15.38 -13.78 4.93
N TYR A 182 14.67 -12.74 4.53
CA TYR A 182 13.87 -12.74 3.30
C TYR A 182 14.63 -12.18 2.10
N ASN A 183 15.66 -11.37 2.34
CA ASN A 183 16.62 -10.82 1.39
C ASN A 183 15.99 -10.41 0.04
N PRO A 184 15.07 -9.41 0.04
CA PRO A 184 14.42 -8.97 -1.19
C PRO A 184 15.44 -8.42 -2.18
N ASP A 185 15.22 -8.65 -3.48
CA ASP A 185 16.12 -8.18 -4.56
C ASP A 185 16.04 -6.64 -4.71
N LEU A 186 14.89 -6.04 -4.37
CA LEU A 186 14.66 -4.59 -4.36
C LEU A 186 13.76 -4.20 -3.20
N VAL A 187 14.10 -3.09 -2.54
CA VAL A 187 13.26 -2.46 -1.52
C VAL A 187 13.06 -0.98 -1.89
N SER A 188 11.82 -0.51 -1.88
CA SER A 188 11.49 0.91 -1.91
C SER A 188 10.81 1.32 -0.61
N ILE A 189 11.17 2.50 -0.12
CA ILE A 189 10.63 3.05 1.13
C ILE A 189 10.36 4.53 0.88
N GLU A 190 9.14 4.99 1.17
CA GLU A 190 8.88 6.41 1.21
C GLU A 190 9.48 7.01 2.50
N ILE A 191 10.15 8.14 2.38
CA ILE A 191 10.76 8.84 3.53
C ILE A 191 10.24 10.27 3.56
N HIS A 192 9.64 10.66 4.67
CA HIS A 192 9.16 12.02 4.89
C HIS A 192 10.14 12.82 5.72
N ASP A 193 10.69 13.90 5.16
CA ASP A 193 11.65 14.81 5.86
C ASP A 193 10.99 15.66 6.97
N LYS A 194 9.68 15.58 7.17
CA LYS A 194 8.92 16.56 7.95
C LYS A 194 8.20 16.00 9.18
N THR A 195 8.60 14.84 9.65
CA THR A 195 8.00 14.24 10.87
C THR A 195 8.88 14.33 12.10
#